data_a801a2b553303401614a9d01aaf03918
#
_entry.id   a801a2b553303401614a9d01aaf03918
#
_cell.length_a   1.000
_cell.length_b   1.000
_cell.length_c   1.000
_cell.angle_alpha   90.00
_cell.angle_beta   90.00
_cell.angle_gamma   90.00
#
_symmetry.space_group_name_H-M   'P 1'
#
loop_
_entity.id
_entity.type
_entity.pdbx_description
1 polymer ?
#
loop_
_entity_poly.entity_id
_entity_poly.type
_entity_poly.pdbx_seq_one_letter_code
_entity_poly.pdbx_strand_id
1 'polypeptide(L)'
;MKKLLALLLALVMVFAFAACGGNTDVQTDGEGDATSYDNLGIAMELTSEEYGIGFRKGSDLTAEVNSLIAQLKEDGTLVALAEKYELTLSDAEAEEAAEATVKDIDYIKANGKMVIGITDYAPMNYKDDKGAWTGFDTEFAEAVCEKLGVTAEFVEIDWDNKFIALESKAIDCIWNGMTISEEVLKNTSCSVAYVKNAQVVVMDESKIADYKTAEDMKDLTFAVEAGSAGASAAEENGFENVVEATAQTDALLEVQSGSCDACIIDLTMANAMVGK
;
A
#
# COMPACT_ATOMS: atom_id res chain seq x y z
N MET A 1 -36.03 31.50 46.58
CA MET A 1 -36.16 30.66 47.79
C MET A 1 -35.68 29.25 47.43
N LYS A 2 -34.82 28.75 48.31
CA LYS A 2 -34.36 27.35 48.50
C LYS A 2 -33.47 26.72 47.44
N LYS A 3 -32.15 26.74 47.83
CA LYS A 3 -31.05 25.93 47.38
C LYS A 3 -31.34 24.45 47.65
N LEU A 4 -30.88 23.54 46.76
CA LEU A 4 -30.53 22.19 47.16
C LEU A 4 -29.22 21.77 46.48
N LEU A 5 -28.26 21.57 47.35
CA LEU A 5 -26.89 21.10 47.09
C LEU A 5 -26.96 19.56 47.05
N ALA A 6 -26.48 18.92 46.00
CA ALA A 6 -26.27 17.47 45.94
C ALA A 6 -24.77 17.16 45.94
N LEU A 7 -24.33 16.54 47.04
CA LEU A 7 -22.98 16.10 47.32
C LEU A 7 -22.74 14.75 46.64
N LEU A 8 -21.73 14.62 45.76
CA LEU A 8 -21.29 13.36 45.20
C LEU A 8 -20.10 12.84 46.01
N LEU A 9 -20.31 11.75 46.72
CA LEU A 9 -19.26 10.99 47.44
C LEU A 9 -18.46 10.18 46.43
N ALA A 10 -17.15 10.48 46.31
CA ALA A 10 -16.19 9.62 45.64
C ALA A 10 -15.66 8.56 46.61
N LEU A 11 -15.95 7.29 46.35
CA LEU A 11 -15.43 6.15 47.11
C LEU A 11 -14.06 5.75 46.52
N VAL A 12 -12.97 6.06 47.24
CA VAL A 12 -11.63 5.58 46.93
C VAL A 12 -11.44 4.24 47.64
N MET A 13 -11.37 3.14 46.90
CA MET A 13 -10.91 1.86 47.43
C MET A 13 -9.39 1.76 47.29
N VAL A 14 -8.69 1.86 48.42
CA VAL A 14 -7.27 1.56 48.56
C VAL A 14 -7.15 0.06 48.84
N PHE A 15 -6.61 -0.71 47.90
CA PHE A 15 -6.12 -2.06 48.15
C PHE A 15 -4.64 -2.00 48.53
N ALA A 16 -4.36 -2.27 49.81
CA ALA A 16 -3.00 -2.50 50.27
C ALA A 16 -2.65 -3.97 49.98
N PHE A 17 -1.65 -4.19 49.11
CA PHE A 17 -1.00 -5.51 49.01
C PHE A 17 0.33 -5.44 49.79
N ALA A 18 0.42 -6.37 50.73
CA ALA A 18 1.60 -6.58 51.57
C ALA A 18 2.75 -7.18 50.72
N ALA A 19 3.93 -6.66 50.93
CA ALA A 19 5.18 -7.12 50.36
C ALA A 19 5.53 -8.53 50.75
N CYS A 20 5.90 -9.36 49.77
CA CYS A 20 6.87 -10.45 49.94
C CYS A 20 7.86 -10.34 48.77
N GLY A 21 9.14 -10.23 49.15
CA GLY A 21 10.21 -9.97 48.22
C GLY A 21 10.50 -11.14 47.28
N GLY A 22 10.83 -10.80 46.07
CA GLY A 22 11.40 -11.64 45.04
C GLY A 22 11.87 -10.70 43.94
N ASN A 23 13.18 -10.51 43.89
CA ASN A 23 13.84 -9.77 42.80
C ASN A 23 13.60 -10.55 41.50
N THR A 24 12.76 -10.05 40.62
CA THR A 24 12.78 -10.39 39.21
C THR A 24 12.86 -9.06 38.47
N ASP A 25 14.05 -8.76 37.96
CA ASP A 25 14.28 -7.73 36.98
C ASP A 25 13.35 -8.03 35.79
N VAL A 26 12.24 -7.29 35.71
CA VAL A 26 11.46 -7.21 34.46
C VAL A 26 12.21 -6.21 33.61
N GLN A 27 13.12 -6.71 32.78
CA GLN A 27 13.60 -6.02 31.60
C GLN A 27 12.36 -5.77 30.74
N THR A 28 11.96 -4.50 30.65
CA THR A 28 11.07 -4.02 29.60
C THR A 28 11.94 -3.81 28.37
N ASP A 29 12.25 -4.89 27.68
CA ASP A 29 12.79 -4.83 26.33
C ASP A 29 11.63 -4.43 25.39
N GLY A 30 11.47 -3.12 25.25
CA GLY A 30 10.65 -2.51 24.24
C GLY A 30 11.46 -2.34 22.95
N GLU A 31 12.01 -3.42 22.41
CA GLU A 31 12.33 -3.54 21.00
C GLU A 31 11.09 -4.12 20.36
N GLY A 32 10.39 -3.32 19.57
CA GLY A 32 9.43 -3.85 18.61
C GLY A 32 10.22 -4.78 17.70
N ASP A 33 10.03 -6.09 17.90
CA ASP A 33 10.57 -7.13 17.03
C ASP A 33 10.01 -6.83 15.65
N ALA A 34 10.87 -6.40 14.72
CA ALA A 34 10.48 -6.23 13.32
C ALA A 34 9.95 -7.59 12.89
N THR A 35 8.68 -7.65 12.49
CA THR A 35 8.03 -8.91 12.11
C THR A 35 8.85 -9.51 10.97
N SER A 36 9.52 -10.64 11.25
CA SER A 36 10.28 -11.37 10.25
C SER A 36 9.36 -12.31 9.50
N TYR A 37 9.50 -12.35 8.18
CA TYR A 37 8.79 -13.28 7.30
C TYR A 37 9.72 -14.34 6.72
N ASP A 38 10.78 -14.70 7.46
CA ASP A 38 11.84 -15.64 7.04
C ASP A 38 11.31 -17.03 6.70
N ASN A 39 10.20 -17.44 7.31
CA ASN A 39 9.57 -18.74 7.10
C ASN A 39 8.52 -18.74 5.99
N LEU A 40 8.27 -17.59 5.38
CA LEU A 40 7.34 -17.48 4.26
C LEU A 40 8.09 -17.52 2.94
N GLY A 41 7.40 -17.98 1.89
CA GLY A 41 7.94 -18.06 0.54
C GLY A 41 6.88 -17.79 -0.51
N ILE A 42 7.32 -17.40 -1.71
CA ILE A 42 6.46 -17.24 -2.88
C ILE A 42 6.18 -18.63 -3.46
N ALA A 43 4.90 -19.03 -3.43
CA ALA A 43 4.47 -20.32 -3.94
C ALA A 43 4.15 -20.29 -5.44
N MET A 44 3.52 -19.20 -5.91
CA MET A 44 3.02 -19.10 -7.28
C MET A 44 2.81 -17.65 -7.70
N GLU A 45 3.07 -17.36 -8.96
CA GLU A 45 2.65 -16.13 -9.63
C GLU A 45 1.29 -16.37 -10.29
N LEU A 46 0.32 -15.49 -10.05
CA LEU A 46 -1.04 -15.61 -10.57
C LEU A 46 -1.29 -14.71 -11.79
N THR A 47 -0.68 -13.52 -11.80
CA THR A 47 -0.87 -12.51 -12.85
C THR A 47 0.46 -11.97 -13.36
N SER A 48 0.41 -11.21 -14.46
CA SER A 48 1.47 -10.31 -14.88
C SER A 48 0.82 -8.96 -15.16
N GLU A 49 1.28 -7.91 -14.49
CA GLU A 49 0.63 -6.61 -14.47
C GLU A 49 1.63 -5.46 -14.40
N GLU A 50 1.14 -4.25 -14.49
CA GLU A 50 1.95 -3.03 -14.44
C GLU A 50 1.28 -1.98 -13.57
N TYR A 51 2.08 -1.11 -12.94
CA TYR A 51 1.62 -0.01 -12.10
C TYR A 51 1.47 1.29 -12.88
N GLY A 52 0.43 2.04 -12.52
CA GLY A 52 0.16 3.39 -13.01
C GLY A 52 -0.31 4.31 -11.89
N ILE A 53 -0.40 5.61 -12.20
CA ILE A 53 -0.88 6.65 -11.30
C ILE A 53 -2.30 7.00 -11.70
N GLY A 54 -3.25 6.95 -10.76
CA GLY A 54 -4.64 7.27 -11.00
C GLY A 54 -4.95 8.74 -10.71
N PHE A 55 -5.41 9.47 -11.72
CA PHE A 55 -5.92 10.84 -11.60
C PHE A 55 -7.43 10.86 -11.78
N ARG A 56 -8.09 11.96 -11.35
CA ARG A 56 -9.50 12.18 -11.64
C ARG A 56 -9.79 12.04 -13.13
N LYS A 57 -10.92 11.46 -13.48
CA LYS A 57 -11.31 11.26 -14.89
C LYS A 57 -11.29 12.60 -15.66
N GLY A 58 -10.53 12.62 -16.75
CA GLY A 58 -10.35 13.80 -17.59
C GLY A 58 -9.40 14.86 -17.00
N SER A 59 -8.61 14.54 -15.97
CA SER A 59 -7.62 15.46 -15.39
C SER A 59 -6.49 15.79 -16.35
N ASP A 60 -6.09 17.07 -16.40
CA ASP A 60 -4.92 17.53 -17.15
C ASP A 60 -3.59 17.08 -16.52
N LEU A 61 -3.59 16.64 -15.27
CA LEU A 61 -2.42 16.02 -14.61
C LEU A 61 -1.91 14.79 -15.35
N THR A 62 -2.79 14.00 -15.98
CA THR A 62 -2.40 12.76 -16.65
C THR A 62 -1.36 13.02 -17.75
N ALA A 63 -1.64 13.95 -18.65
CA ALA A 63 -0.72 14.31 -19.74
C ALA A 63 0.58 14.94 -19.23
N GLU A 64 0.46 15.84 -18.26
CA GLU A 64 1.61 16.53 -17.67
C GLU A 64 2.53 15.52 -16.96
N VAL A 65 1.98 14.64 -16.11
CA VAL A 65 2.77 13.64 -15.39
C VAL A 65 3.38 12.61 -16.33
N ASN A 66 2.68 12.19 -17.39
CA ASN A 66 3.27 11.34 -18.43
C ASN A 66 4.49 11.97 -19.09
N SER A 67 4.44 13.29 -19.38
CA SER A 67 5.59 14.03 -19.90
C SER A 67 6.75 14.06 -18.89
N LEU A 68 6.46 14.23 -17.60
CA LEU A 68 7.46 14.24 -16.54
C LEU A 68 8.07 12.84 -16.31
N ILE A 69 7.28 11.77 -16.40
CA ILE A 69 7.77 10.38 -16.37
C ILE A 69 8.81 10.15 -17.48
N ALA A 70 8.49 10.57 -18.70
CA ALA A 70 9.41 10.45 -19.82
C ALA A 70 10.72 11.24 -19.59
N GLN A 71 10.64 12.46 -19.06
CA GLN A 71 11.83 13.27 -18.71
C GLN A 71 12.67 12.59 -17.61
N LEU A 72 12.03 12.04 -16.55
CA LEU A 72 12.73 11.37 -15.46
C LEU A 72 13.34 10.01 -15.89
N LYS A 73 12.77 9.35 -16.91
CA LYS A 73 13.41 8.21 -17.58
C LYS A 73 14.63 8.66 -18.38
N GLU A 74 14.51 9.73 -19.18
CA GLU A 74 15.58 10.23 -20.05
C GLU A 74 16.78 10.79 -19.26
N ASP A 75 16.53 11.52 -18.16
CA ASP A 75 17.61 12.09 -17.32
C ASP A 75 18.21 11.04 -16.33
N GLY A 76 17.68 9.82 -16.32
CA GLY A 76 18.17 8.69 -15.52
C GLY A 76 17.68 8.66 -14.07
N THR A 77 16.90 9.65 -13.62
CA THR A 77 16.38 9.72 -12.25
C THR A 77 15.53 8.50 -11.92
N LEU A 78 14.56 8.17 -12.80
CA LEU A 78 13.66 7.04 -12.57
C LEU A 78 14.39 5.69 -12.65
N VAL A 79 15.41 5.59 -13.51
CA VAL A 79 16.26 4.39 -13.61
C VAL A 79 17.04 4.17 -12.32
N ALA A 80 17.65 5.22 -11.77
CA ALA A 80 18.39 5.14 -10.51
C ALA A 80 17.49 4.76 -9.32
N LEU A 81 16.24 5.26 -9.30
CA LEU A 81 15.26 4.87 -8.28
C LEU A 81 14.89 3.39 -8.42
N ALA A 82 14.64 2.91 -9.63
CA ALA A 82 14.31 1.50 -9.87
C ALA A 82 15.46 0.57 -9.44
N GLU A 83 16.70 0.94 -9.74
CA GLU A 83 17.90 0.22 -9.29
C GLU A 83 18.01 0.21 -7.75
N LYS A 84 17.76 1.36 -7.10
CA LYS A 84 17.80 1.49 -5.64
C LYS A 84 16.81 0.56 -4.93
N TYR A 85 15.63 0.38 -5.50
CA TYR A 85 14.54 -0.42 -4.92
C TYR A 85 14.39 -1.80 -5.58
N GLU A 86 15.34 -2.21 -6.43
CA GLU A 86 15.35 -3.51 -7.11
C GLU A 86 14.09 -3.78 -7.94
N LEU A 87 13.53 -2.73 -8.58
CA LEU A 87 12.32 -2.80 -9.38
C LEU A 87 12.61 -2.85 -10.88
N THR A 88 11.70 -3.45 -11.63
CA THR A 88 11.75 -3.48 -13.10
C THR A 88 10.81 -2.42 -13.68
N LEU A 89 11.38 -1.43 -14.37
CA LEU A 89 10.58 -0.42 -15.05
C LEU A 89 9.76 -1.03 -16.18
N SER A 90 8.58 -0.44 -16.41
CA SER A 90 7.80 -0.71 -17.61
C SER A 90 8.45 -0.08 -18.84
N ASP A 91 8.33 -0.80 -19.96
CA ASP A 91 8.74 -0.31 -21.29
C ASP A 91 7.61 0.45 -22.01
N ALA A 92 6.45 0.62 -21.34
CA ALA A 92 5.31 1.31 -21.94
C ALA A 92 5.63 2.77 -22.26
N GLU A 93 5.16 3.21 -23.42
CA GLU A 93 5.20 4.60 -23.86
C GLU A 93 3.83 5.25 -23.66
N ALA A 94 3.80 6.54 -23.33
CA ALA A 94 2.55 7.25 -23.16
C ALA A 94 1.85 7.40 -24.53
N GLU A 95 0.59 7.00 -24.59
CA GLU A 95 -0.28 7.32 -25.72
C GLU A 95 -0.65 8.82 -25.68
N GLU A 96 -1.12 9.35 -26.83
CA GLU A 96 -1.63 10.71 -26.89
C GLU A 96 -2.82 10.86 -25.92
N ALA A 97 -2.65 11.75 -24.94
CA ALA A 97 -3.67 11.95 -23.91
C ALA A 97 -4.95 12.55 -24.51
N ALA A 98 -6.11 12.04 -24.08
CA ALA A 98 -7.39 12.65 -24.44
C ALA A 98 -7.45 14.11 -23.97
N GLU A 99 -8.27 14.94 -24.64
CA GLU A 99 -8.46 16.34 -24.23
C GLU A 99 -8.95 16.45 -22.80
N ALA A 100 -8.20 17.21 -22.00
CA ALA A 100 -8.49 17.36 -20.57
C ALA A 100 -9.75 18.20 -20.35
N THR A 101 -10.63 17.71 -19.49
CA THR A 101 -11.89 18.36 -19.09
C THR A 101 -11.85 18.90 -17.65
N VAL A 102 -10.87 18.48 -16.86
CA VAL A 102 -10.66 18.87 -15.47
C VAL A 102 -9.29 19.55 -15.32
N LYS A 103 -9.26 20.72 -14.68
CA LYS A 103 -8.07 21.56 -14.49
C LYS A 103 -7.46 21.39 -13.12
N ASP A 104 -6.88 20.22 -12.86
CA ASP A 104 -6.26 19.91 -11.60
C ASP A 104 -4.87 20.51 -11.43
N ILE A 105 -4.12 20.77 -12.52
CA ILE A 105 -2.81 21.43 -12.46
C ILE A 105 -2.93 22.81 -11.80
N ASP A 106 -3.90 23.62 -12.23
CA ASP A 106 -4.11 24.95 -11.64
C ASP A 106 -4.51 24.84 -10.17
N TYR A 107 -5.31 23.82 -9.81
CA TYR A 107 -5.74 23.58 -8.45
C TYR A 107 -4.58 23.22 -7.53
N ILE A 108 -3.73 22.24 -7.88
CA ILE A 108 -2.58 21.86 -7.05
C ILE A 108 -1.53 22.98 -6.96
N LYS A 109 -1.31 23.72 -8.04
CA LYS A 109 -0.40 24.89 -8.04
C LYS A 109 -0.90 26.02 -7.14
N ALA A 110 -2.21 26.30 -7.14
CA ALA A 110 -2.80 27.27 -6.23
C ALA A 110 -2.69 26.86 -4.76
N ASN A 111 -2.76 25.56 -4.47
CA ASN A 111 -2.60 25.00 -3.11
C ASN A 111 -1.12 24.83 -2.71
N GLY A 112 -0.19 24.88 -3.67
CA GLY A 112 1.23 24.65 -3.46
C GLY A 112 1.61 23.20 -3.12
N LYS A 113 0.68 22.26 -3.26
CA LYS A 113 0.88 20.84 -2.94
C LYS A 113 0.00 19.93 -3.80
N MET A 114 0.45 18.70 -3.98
CA MET A 114 -0.33 17.57 -4.51
C MET A 114 -0.55 16.56 -3.38
N VAL A 115 -1.80 16.24 -3.09
CA VAL A 115 -2.20 15.28 -2.06
C VAL A 115 -2.29 13.89 -2.69
N ILE A 116 -1.47 12.97 -2.19
CA ILE A 116 -1.25 11.64 -2.76
C ILE A 116 -1.81 10.59 -1.83
N GLY A 117 -2.77 9.80 -2.31
CA GLY A 117 -3.36 8.69 -1.55
C GLY A 117 -2.48 7.44 -1.63
N ILE A 118 -2.14 6.90 -0.47
CA ILE A 118 -1.23 5.75 -0.29
C ILE A 118 -1.73 4.80 0.79
N THR A 119 -1.18 3.58 0.83
CA THR A 119 -1.17 2.67 1.99
C THR A 119 0.28 2.39 2.41
N ASP A 120 0.50 1.78 3.57
CA ASP A 120 1.84 1.31 3.97
C ASP A 120 2.20 0.07 3.17
N TYR A 121 3.08 0.25 2.19
CA TYR A 121 3.42 -0.73 1.18
C TYR A 121 4.90 -0.63 0.77
N ALA A 122 5.79 -1.39 1.42
CA ALA A 122 7.19 -1.51 0.99
C ALA A 122 7.29 -2.36 -0.28
N PRO A 123 8.14 -1.99 -1.27
CA PRO A 123 9.09 -0.89 -1.24
C PRO A 123 8.54 0.41 -1.86
N MET A 124 7.22 0.53 -2.11
CA MET A 124 6.63 1.67 -2.82
C MET A 124 6.47 2.92 -1.93
N ASN A 125 5.69 2.79 -0.85
CA ASN A 125 5.50 3.84 0.14
C ASN A 125 5.51 3.19 1.54
N TYR A 126 6.48 3.50 2.37
CA TYR A 126 6.58 2.97 3.72
C TYR A 126 7.28 3.98 4.63
N LYS A 127 7.24 3.75 5.94
CA LYS A 127 7.89 4.65 6.91
C LYS A 127 9.29 4.18 7.25
N ASP A 128 10.23 5.10 7.24
CA ASP A 128 11.58 4.88 7.74
C ASP A 128 11.60 4.79 9.30
N ASP A 129 12.77 4.49 9.87
CA ASP A 129 12.97 4.40 11.32
C ASP A 129 12.62 5.70 12.09
N LYS A 130 12.46 6.83 11.39
CA LYS A 130 12.08 8.13 11.96
C LYS A 130 10.60 8.43 11.76
N GLY A 131 9.86 7.54 11.12
CA GLY A 131 8.45 7.70 10.80
C GLY A 131 8.18 8.61 9.59
N ALA A 132 9.20 8.94 8.79
CA ALA A 132 9.04 9.68 7.54
C ALA A 132 8.71 8.72 6.39
N TRP A 133 7.83 9.16 5.48
CA TRP A 133 7.56 8.41 4.26
C TRP A 133 8.81 8.31 3.38
N THR A 134 9.06 7.14 2.84
CA THR A 134 10.12 6.79 1.91
C THR A 134 9.63 5.69 0.97
N GLY A 135 10.45 5.25 0.06
CA GLY A 135 10.11 4.21 -0.92
C GLY A 135 10.13 4.73 -2.35
N PHE A 136 10.02 3.80 -3.29
CA PHE A 136 10.11 4.13 -4.72
C PHE A 136 9.07 5.15 -5.14
N ASP A 137 7.77 4.90 -4.86
CA ASP A 137 6.70 5.80 -5.25
C ASP A 137 6.74 7.13 -4.49
N THR A 138 7.19 7.11 -3.22
CA THR A 138 7.40 8.35 -2.45
C THR A 138 8.43 9.24 -3.12
N GLU A 139 9.64 8.73 -3.39
CA GLU A 139 10.72 9.50 -3.99
C GLU A 139 10.42 9.89 -5.45
N PHE A 140 9.73 9.02 -6.18
CA PHE A 140 9.28 9.31 -7.54
C PHE A 140 8.24 10.43 -7.55
N ALA A 141 7.26 10.41 -6.66
CA ALA A 141 6.25 11.46 -6.54
C ALA A 141 6.87 12.79 -6.11
N GLU A 142 7.85 12.80 -5.21
CA GLU A 142 8.60 13.99 -4.83
C GLU A 142 9.34 14.61 -6.02
N ALA A 143 10.02 13.77 -6.85
CA ALA A 143 10.71 14.24 -8.05
C ALA A 143 9.75 14.84 -9.08
N VAL A 144 8.55 14.27 -9.25
CA VAL A 144 7.50 14.83 -10.12
C VAL A 144 6.95 16.13 -9.55
N CYS A 145 6.66 16.18 -8.25
CA CYS A 145 6.16 17.38 -7.58
C CYS A 145 7.16 18.54 -7.65
N GLU A 146 8.46 18.28 -7.52
CA GLU A 146 9.52 19.27 -7.70
C GLU A 146 9.46 19.90 -9.10
N LYS A 147 9.34 19.07 -10.15
CA LYS A 147 9.19 19.54 -11.53
C LYS A 147 7.89 20.32 -11.76
N LEU A 148 6.80 19.99 -11.08
CA LEU A 148 5.52 20.71 -11.10
C LEU A 148 5.58 22.05 -10.32
N GLY A 149 6.57 22.22 -9.44
CA GLY A 149 6.71 23.38 -8.56
C GLY A 149 5.74 23.36 -7.36
N VAL A 150 5.39 22.16 -6.87
CA VAL A 150 4.55 21.91 -5.70
C VAL A 150 5.25 20.94 -4.74
N THR A 151 4.71 20.76 -3.53
CA THR A 151 5.18 19.73 -2.59
C THR A 151 4.30 18.48 -2.64
N ALA A 152 4.88 17.30 -2.44
CA ALA A 152 4.12 16.07 -2.20
C ALA A 152 3.59 16.04 -0.78
N GLU A 153 2.31 15.69 -0.59
CA GLU A 153 1.70 15.43 0.70
C GLU A 153 1.08 14.03 0.66
N PHE A 154 1.63 13.09 1.44
CA PHE A 154 1.17 11.70 1.47
C PHE A 154 0.09 11.52 2.53
N VAL A 155 -1.02 10.89 2.15
CA VAL A 155 -2.17 10.63 3.02
C VAL A 155 -2.51 9.16 2.94
N GLU A 156 -2.49 8.48 4.09
CA GLU A 156 -2.97 7.10 4.19
C GLU A 156 -4.48 7.06 3.94
N ILE A 157 -4.91 6.20 3.03
CA ILE A 157 -6.31 5.99 2.67
C ILE A 157 -6.70 4.54 2.91
N ASP A 158 -7.98 4.30 3.03
CA ASP A 158 -8.55 2.96 2.87
C ASP A 158 -8.56 2.62 1.37
N TRP A 159 -7.83 1.57 0.99
CA TRP A 159 -7.62 1.23 -0.42
C TRP A 159 -8.92 0.88 -1.16
N ASP A 160 -9.86 0.25 -0.50
CA ASP A 160 -11.18 -0.05 -1.07
C ASP A 160 -11.97 1.24 -1.42
N ASN A 161 -11.71 2.33 -0.70
CA ASN A 161 -12.34 3.63 -0.92
C ASN A 161 -11.52 4.62 -1.78
N LYS A 162 -10.44 4.17 -2.44
CA LYS A 162 -9.50 5.01 -3.22
C LYS A 162 -10.17 5.92 -4.26
N PHE A 163 -11.16 5.40 -4.98
CA PHE A 163 -11.86 6.19 -6.00
C PHE A 163 -12.78 7.25 -5.39
N ILE A 164 -13.41 6.95 -4.24
CA ILE A 164 -14.22 7.91 -3.51
C ILE A 164 -13.35 9.05 -2.97
N ALA A 165 -12.17 8.73 -2.43
CA ALA A 165 -11.20 9.72 -1.98
C ALA A 165 -10.74 10.64 -3.11
N LEU A 166 -10.50 10.07 -4.31
CA LEU A 166 -10.10 10.80 -5.50
C LEU A 166 -11.22 11.73 -6.03
N GLU A 167 -12.44 11.22 -6.17
CA GLU A 167 -13.58 12.00 -6.66
C GLU A 167 -13.98 13.13 -5.72
N SER A 168 -13.94 12.90 -4.40
CA SER A 168 -14.25 13.90 -3.38
C SER A 168 -13.18 14.99 -3.24
N LYS A 169 -12.04 14.85 -3.92
CA LYS A 169 -10.86 15.72 -3.79
C LYS A 169 -10.22 15.67 -2.40
N ALA A 170 -10.41 14.58 -1.66
CA ALA A 170 -9.61 14.31 -0.47
C ALA A 170 -8.15 14.04 -0.83
N ILE A 171 -7.93 13.45 -2.01
CA ILE A 171 -6.61 13.25 -2.63
C ILE A 171 -6.64 13.78 -4.08
N ASP A 172 -5.46 14.07 -4.64
CA ASP A 172 -5.31 14.54 -6.02
C ASP A 172 -4.94 13.42 -6.98
N CYS A 173 -4.28 12.39 -6.47
CA CYS A 173 -3.98 11.16 -7.20
C CYS A 173 -3.91 9.95 -6.25
N ILE A 174 -4.02 8.75 -6.83
CA ILE A 174 -3.73 7.46 -6.21
C ILE A 174 -2.37 7.03 -6.74
N TRP A 175 -1.37 6.94 -5.86
CA TRP A 175 0.00 6.62 -6.27
C TRP A 175 0.69 5.72 -5.23
N ASN A 176 0.51 4.41 -5.37
CA ASN A 176 0.92 3.42 -4.36
C ASN A 176 1.03 2.03 -5.00
N GLY A 177 1.86 1.89 -6.04
CA GLY A 177 1.94 0.62 -6.76
C GLY A 177 0.57 0.17 -7.29
N MET A 178 -0.21 1.11 -7.86
CA MET A 178 -1.57 0.81 -8.28
C MET A 178 -1.58 0.04 -9.59
N THR A 179 -2.08 -1.19 -9.57
CA THR A 179 -2.25 -2.02 -10.77
C THR A 179 -3.21 -1.38 -11.77
N ILE A 180 -2.80 -1.30 -13.03
CA ILE A 180 -3.64 -0.83 -14.14
C ILE A 180 -4.63 -1.95 -14.50
N SER A 181 -5.83 -1.91 -13.92
CA SER A 181 -6.93 -2.83 -14.18
C SER A 181 -8.06 -2.17 -14.97
N GLU A 182 -9.00 -2.98 -15.47
CA GLU A 182 -10.21 -2.45 -16.13
C GLU A 182 -11.00 -1.52 -15.19
N GLU A 183 -11.06 -1.85 -13.90
CA GLU A 183 -11.72 -1.03 -12.90
C GLU A 183 -11.02 0.32 -12.73
N VAL A 184 -9.69 0.32 -12.61
CA VAL A 184 -8.87 1.55 -12.52
C VAL A 184 -9.07 2.41 -13.77
N LEU A 185 -8.99 1.84 -14.95
CA LEU A 185 -9.19 2.56 -16.21
C LEU A 185 -10.61 3.11 -16.37
N LYS A 186 -11.61 2.46 -15.79
CA LYS A 186 -12.98 2.95 -15.76
C LYS A 186 -13.15 4.17 -14.85
N ASN A 187 -12.53 4.17 -13.70
CA ASN A 187 -12.72 5.16 -12.64
C ASN A 187 -11.72 6.32 -12.67
N THR A 188 -10.58 6.16 -13.35
CA THR A 188 -9.49 7.16 -13.39
C THR A 188 -9.06 7.51 -14.81
N SER A 189 -8.36 8.63 -14.96
CA SER A 189 -7.40 8.84 -16.04
C SER A 189 -6.06 8.35 -15.53
N CYS A 190 -5.60 7.21 -16.04
CA CYS A 190 -4.38 6.57 -15.57
C CYS A 190 -3.16 7.08 -16.32
N SER A 191 -2.01 7.19 -15.64
CA SER A 191 -0.73 7.47 -16.30
C SER A 191 -0.29 6.31 -17.21
N VAL A 192 0.75 6.54 -17.99
CA VAL A 192 1.54 5.45 -18.58
C VAL A 192 2.05 4.52 -17.48
N ALA A 193 2.15 3.22 -17.77
CA ALA A 193 2.74 2.27 -16.85
C ALA A 193 4.20 2.61 -16.56
N TYR A 194 4.62 2.46 -15.29
CA TYR A 194 5.99 2.82 -14.89
C TYR A 194 6.80 1.66 -14.30
N VAL A 195 6.19 0.66 -13.68
CA VAL A 195 6.83 -0.53 -13.07
C VAL A 195 6.05 -1.79 -13.43
N LYS A 196 6.77 -2.90 -13.68
CA LYS A 196 6.22 -4.25 -13.87
C LYS A 196 5.98 -4.92 -12.52
N ASN A 197 4.88 -5.63 -12.38
CA ASN A 197 4.48 -6.36 -11.19
C ASN A 197 3.76 -7.68 -11.54
N ALA A 198 3.42 -8.43 -10.50
CA ALA A 198 2.55 -9.60 -10.55
C ALA A 198 1.82 -9.74 -9.21
N GLN A 199 0.69 -10.43 -9.19
CA GLN A 199 0.11 -10.93 -7.94
C GLN A 199 0.66 -12.31 -7.66
N VAL A 200 1.12 -12.54 -6.42
CA VAL A 200 1.75 -13.79 -6.01
C VAL A 200 1.08 -14.38 -4.78
N VAL A 201 1.04 -15.70 -4.71
CA VAL A 201 0.66 -16.43 -3.50
C VAL A 201 1.88 -16.55 -2.62
N VAL A 202 1.77 -16.08 -1.38
CA VAL A 202 2.77 -16.27 -0.32
C VAL A 202 2.20 -17.16 0.76
N MET A 203 3.00 -18.13 1.23
CA MET A 203 2.63 -19.09 2.28
C MET A 203 3.87 -19.58 3.02
N ASP A 204 3.66 -20.43 4.03
CA ASP A 204 4.74 -21.12 4.73
C ASP A 204 5.62 -21.90 3.72
N GLU A 205 6.93 -21.59 3.67
CA GLU A 205 7.88 -22.16 2.71
C GLU A 205 7.87 -23.70 2.76
N SER A 206 7.68 -24.28 3.93
CA SER A 206 7.67 -25.74 4.11
C SER A 206 6.50 -26.44 3.42
N LYS A 207 5.42 -25.70 3.12
CA LYS A 207 4.19 -26.21 2.48
C LYS A 207 4.16 -26.03 0.96
N ILE A 208 4.97 -25.13 0.39
CA ILE A 208 4.96 -24.78 -1.04
C ILE A 208 5.06 -26.03 -1.93
N ALA A 209 5.85 -27.02 -1.52
CA ALA A 209 6.08 -28.23 -2.31
C ALA A 209 4.79 -29.05 -2.56
N ASP A 210 3.76 -28.90 -1.73
CA ASP A 210 2.50 -29.63 -1.81
C ASP A 210 1.53 -29.06 -2.84
N TYR A 211 1.73 -27.78 -3.26
CA TYR A 211 0.86 -27.04 -4.17
C TYR A 211 1.58 -26.74 -5.49
N LYS A 212 1.06 -27.26 -6.61
CA LYS A 212 1.69 -27.12 -7.93
C LYS A 212 0.88 -26.26 -8.89
N THR A 213 -0.39 -26.12 -8.63
CA THR A 213 -1.35 -25.37 -9.45
C THR A 213 -2.30 -24.59 -8.55
N ALA A 214 -2.94 -23.55 -9.07
CA ALA A 214 -3.98 -22.83 -8.35
C ALA A 214 -5.15 -23.75 -7.92
N GLU A 215 -5.44 -24.79 -8.69
CA GLU A 215 -6.47 -25.78 -8.37
C GLU A 215 -6.16 -26.52 -7.06
N ASP A 216 -4.86 -26.81 -6.79
CA ASP A 216 -4.44 -27.50 -5.55
C ASP A 216 -4.66 -26.62 -4.32
N MET A 217 -4.83 -25.31 -4.49
CA MET A 217 -4.94 -24.31 -3.42
C MET A 217 -6.39 -23.92 -3.08
N LYS A 218 -7.40 -24.44 -3.77
CA LYS A 218 -8.80 -23.97 -3.64
C LYS A 218 -9.42 -24.14 -2.27
N ASP A 219 -8.93 -25.10 -1.49
CA ASP A 219 -9.41 -25.34 -0.12
C ASP A 219 -8.69 -24.47 0.92
N LEU A 220 -7.65 -23.71 0.51
CA LEU A 220 -6.89 -22.84 1.42
C LEU A 220 -7.67 -21.57 1.76
N THR A 221 -7.36 -21.03 2.94
CA THR A 221 -7.84 -19.70 3.36
C THR A 221 -6.79 -18.65 2.98
N PHE A 222 -7.20 -17.67 2.20
CA PHE A 222 -6.35 -16.58 1.72
C PHE A 222 -6.63 -15.27 2.44
N ALA A 223 -5.58 -14.54 2.80
CA ALA A 223 -5.69 -13.12 3.18
C ALA A 223 -5.36 -12.23 1.98
N VAL A 224 -6.14 -11.17 1.76
CA VAL A 224 -5.93 -10.17 0.71
C VAL A 224 -6.24 -8.77 1.23
N GLU A 225 -5.62 -7.74 0.69
CA GLU A 225 -6.06 -6.37 0.95
C GLU A 225 -7.40 -6.09 0.24
N ALA A 226 -8.37 -5.53 0.95
CA ALA A 226 -9.69 -5.21 0.41
C ALA A 226 -9.59 -4.27 -0.81
N GLY A 227 -10.31 -4.56 -1.89
CA GLY A 227 -10.32 -3.76 -3.11
C GLY A 227 -9.00 -3.72 -3.88
N SER A 228 -8.06 -4.65 -3.60
CA SER A 228 -6.77 -4.76 -4.29
C SER A 228 -6.82 -5.63 -5.54
N ALA A 229 -5.75 -5.61 -6.33
CA ALA A 229 -5.53 -6.56 -7.41
C ALA A 229 -5.41 -8.01 -6.89
N GLY A 230 -4.88 -8.20 -5.67
CA GLY A 230 -4.83 -9.50 -5.02
C GLY A 230 -6.21 -10.08 -4.72
N ALA A 231 -7.17 -9.24 -4.30
CA ALA A 231 -8.57 -9.67 -4.12
C ALA A 231 -9.19 -10.09 -5.45
N SER A 232 -8.95 -9.33 -6.53
CA SER A 232 -9.41 -9.68 -7.88
C SER A 232 -8.78 -10.99 -8.38
N ALA A 233 -7.47 -11.18 -8.15
CA ALA A 233 -6.77 -12.40 -8.51
C ALA A 233 -7.30 -13.63 -7.74
N ALA A 234 -7.71 -13.47 -6.50
CA ALA A 234 -8.37 -14.54 -5.73
C ALA A 234 -9.69 -14.96 -6.39
N GLU A 235 -10.54 -14.00 -6.76
CA GLU A 235 -11.80 -14.26 -7.43
C GLU A 235 -11.60 -14.94 -8.79
N GLU A 236 -10.69 -14.43 -9.63
CA GLU A 236 -10.38 -14.95 -10.95
C GLU A 236 -9.85 -16.40 -10.92
N ASN A 237 -9.13 -16.77 -9.86
CA ASN A 237 -8.64 -18.14 -9.66
C ASN A 237 -9.64 -19.04 -8.92
N GLY A 238 -10.80 -18.51 -8.53
CA GLY A 238 -11.88 -19.27 -7.88
C GLY A 238 -11.54 -19.69 -6.45
N PHE A 239 -10.77 -18.90 -5.72
CA PHE A 239 -10.53 -19.06 -4.29
C PHE A 239 -11.73 -18.52 -3.52
N GLU A 240 -12.44 -19.39 -2.82
CA GLU A 240 -13.71 -19.04 -2.15
C GLU A 240 -13.52 -18.62 -0.69
N ASN A 241 -12.43 -19.07 -0.04
CA ASN A 241 -12.15 -18.77 1.37
C ASN A 241 -11.20 -17.57 1.46
N VAL A 242 -11.74 -16.36 1.34
CA VAL A 242 -10.95 -15.13 1.35
C VAL A 242 -11.28 -14.29 2.59
N VAL A 243 -10.25 -13.82 3.28
CA VAL A 243 -10.30 -12.88 4.41
C VAL A 243 -9.74 -11.54 3.92
N GLU A 244 -10.55 -10.49 3.99
CA GLU A 244 -10.11 -9.15 3.63
C GLU A 244 -9.37 -8.49 4.79
N ALA A 245 -8.17 -7.99 4.50
CA ALA A 245 -7.32 -7.21 5.39
C ALA A 245 -7.34 -5.73 4.99
N THR A 246 -6.90 -4.85 5.88
CA THR A 246 -6.85 -3.41 5.62
C THR A 246 -5.69 -3.02 4.71
N ALA A 247 -4.58 -3.77 4.79
CA ALA A 247 -3.38 -3.56 3.98
C ALA A 247 -2.74 -4.90 3.62
N GLN A 248 -1.87 -4.94 2.62
CA GLN A 248 -1.12 -6.15 2.24
C GLN A 248 -0.19 -6.63 3.36
N THR A 249 0.37 -5.71 4.15
CA THR A 249 1.16 -6.04 5.34
C THR A 249 0.35 -6.78 6.39
N ASP A 250 -0.93 -6.43 6.57
CA ASP A 250 -1.83 -7.17 7.46
C ASP A 250 -2.11 -8.59 6.91
N ALA A 251 -2.27 -8.73 5.58
CA ALA A 251 -2.43 -10.03 4.96
C ALA A 251 -1.21 -10.95 5.18
N LEU A 252 0.01 -10.43 5.13
CA LEU A 252 1.23 -11.16 5.50
C LEU A 252 1.21 -11.59 6.98
N LEU A 253 0.76 -10.72 7.89
CA LEU A 253 0.63 -11.03 9.32
C LEU A 253 -0.37 -12.16 9.58
N GLU A 254 -1.48 -12.22 8.84
CA GLU A 254 -2.46 -13.31 8.96
C GLU A 254 -1.83 -14.67 8.60
N VAL A 255 -0.95 -14.71 7.60
CA VAL A 255 -0.21 -15.94 7.25
C VAL A 255 0.86 -16.26 8.29
N GLN A 256 1.64 -15.25 8.70
CA GLN A 256 2.69 -15.42 9.72
C GLN A 256 2.14 -15.93 11.05
N SER A 257 0.96 -15.47 11.45
CA SER A 257 0.28 -15.91 12.67
C SER A 257 -0.39 -17.29 12.54
N GLY A 258 -0.54 -17.80 11.32
CA GLY A 258 -1.25 -19.04 11.02
C GLY A 258 -2.78 -18.88 11.03
N SER A 259 -3.30 -17.67 11.00
CA SER A 259 -4.75 -17.39 10.88
C SER A 259 -5.26 -17.71 9.47
N CYS A 260 -4.42 -17.46 8.43
CA CYS A 260 -4.66 -17.84 7.05
C CYS A 260 -3.57 -18.80 6.56
N ASP A 261 -3.90 -19.64 5.58
CA ASP A 261 -2.94 -20.57 4.97
C ASP A 261 -1.98 -19.89 4.01
N ALA A 262 -2.46 -18.87 3.32
CA ALA A 262 -1.72 -18.09 2.32
C ALA A 262 -2.25 -16.66 2.25
N CYS A 263 -1.51 -15.78 1.59
CA CYS A 263 -2.01 -14.48 1.14
C CYS A 263 -1.70 -14.26 -0.34
N ILE A 264 -2.43 -13.31 -0.95
CA ILE A 264 -2.13 -12.86 -2.31
C ILE A 264 -1.76 -11.39 -2.21
N ILE A 265 -0.52 -11.08 -2.59
CA ILE A 265 0.09 -9.76 -2.51
C ILE A 265 0.89 -9.46 -3.77
N ASP A 266 1.32 -8.23 -3.90
CA ASP A 266 2.22 -7.78 -4.96
C ASP A 266 3.59 -8.47 -4.89
N LEU A 267 4.09 -8.91 -6.04
CA LEU A 267 5.44 -9.50 -6.16
C LEU A 267 6.53 -8.53 -5.65
N THR A 268 6.36 -7.24 -5.90
CA THR A 268 7.31 -6.22 -5.43
C THR A 268 7.37 -6.18 -3.90
N MET A 269 6.23 -6.28 -3.19
CA MET A 269 6.20 -6.43 -1.73
C MET A 269 6.80 -7.76 -1.29
N ALA A 270 6.39 -8.86 -1.92
CA ALA A 270 6.93 -10.18 -1.57
C ALA A 270 8.46 -10.21 -1.69
N ASN A 271 9.03 -9.66 -2.77
CA ASN A 271 10.47 -9.56 -2.95
C ASN A 271 11.16 -8.67 -1.90
N ALA A 272 10.49 -7.67 -1.37
CA ALA A 272 11.04 -6.78 -0.35
C ALA A 272 11.02 -7.39 1.07
N MET A 273 10.03 -8.23 1.39
CA MET A 273 9.72 -8.61 2.77
C MET A 273 9.81 -10.11 3.05
N VAL A 274 9.51 -10.98 2.06
CA VAL A 274 9.39 -12.43 2.25
C VAL A 274 10.75 -13.10 2.15
N GLY A 275 11.04 -14.02 3.08
CA GLY A 275 12.32 -14.73 3.16
C GLY A 275 13.50 -13.85 3.63
N LYS A 276 13.19 -12.76 4.33
CA LYS A 276 14.19 -11.77 4.82
C LYS A 276 14.01 -11.48 6.30
#